data_09cf136164d79d1943eb9a666023d06c
#
_entry.id   09cf136164d79d1943eb9a666023d06c
#
_cell.length_a   1.000
_cell.length_b   1.000
_cell.length_c   1.000
_cell.angle_alpha   90.00
_cell.angle_beta   90.00
_cell.angle_gamma   90.00
#
_symmetry.space_group_name_H-M   'P 1'
#
loop_
_entity.id
_entity.type
_entity.pdbx_description
1 polymer ?
#
loop_
_entity_poly.entity_id
_entity_poly.type
_entity_poly.pdbx_seq_one_letter_code
_entity_poly.pdbx_strand_id
1 'polypeptide(L)'
;YIGMKHAVDDLGFVSKCLDHFGKDFRIFVGLEDLSYPMMTVGACGLMNAVGNLMPKKLARMCEFVWKGNMKAAQKIHYELFEINQAVFYDTNPIPMKYMMKKLGIMPKNEHRLPMMPAPKDLENRLDGVLKRAGLIKPRPRRKSS
;
A
#
# COMPACT_ATOMS: atom_id res chain seq x y z
N TYR A 1 9.20 -20.92 14.24
CA TYR A 1 8.81 -19.73 13.47
C TYR A 1 10.05 -18.86 13.27
N ILE A 2 10.22 -18.31 12.06
CA ILE A 2 11.35 -17.44 11.70
C ILE A 2 10.92 -15.99 11.47
N GLY A 3 9.63 -15.72 11.60
CA GLY A 3 9.06 -14.39 11.38
C GLY A 3 7.55 -14.41 11.24
N MET A 4 6.99 -13.24 10.96
CA MET A 4 5.54 -13.06 10.78
C MET A 4 5.22 -11.93 9.82
N LYS A 5 3.99 -11.91 9.30
CA LYS A 5 3.35 -10.70 8.76
C LYS A 5 2.59 -10.02 9.89
N HIS A 6 2.85 -8.73 10.10
CA HIS A 6 2.14 -7.88 11.05
C HIS A 6 1.28 -6.86 10.31
N ALA A 7 -0.03 -6.95 10.46
CA ALA A 7 -1.01 -6.11 9.77
C ALA A 7 -2.01 -5.46 10.76
N VAL A 8 -1.49 -5.03 11.90
CA VAL A 8 -2.23 -4.32 12.96
C VAL A 8 -1.53 -2.99 13.24
N ASP A 9 -2.30 -1.96 13.59
CA ASP A 9 -1.76 -0.66 13.99
C ASP A 9 -1.23 -0.73 15.44
N ASP A 10 -0.10 -1.40 15.57
CA ASP A 10 0.63 -1.53 16.84
C ASP A 10 2.15 -1.56 16.61
N LEU A 11 2.74 -0.37 16.53
CA LEU A 11 4.18 -0.20 16.43
C LEU A 11 4.91 -0.71 17.67
N GLY A 12 4.27 -0.59 18.84
CA GLY A 12 4.83 -1.07 20.12
C GLY A 12 5.00 -2.59 20.13
N PHE A 13 4.05 -3.32 19.52
CA PHE A 13 4.15 -4.77 19.39
C PHE A 13 5.34 -5.18 18.50
N VAL A 14 5.58 -4.49 17.39
CA VAL A 14 6.76 -4.73 16.54
C VAL A 14 8.06 -4.57 17.35
N SER A 15 8.16 -3.47 18.11
CA SER A 15 9.33 -3.22 18.97
C SER A 15 9.52 -4.30 20.03
N LYS A 16 8.44 -4.72 20.71
CA LYS A 16 8.48 -5.81 21.71
C LYS A 16 8.92 -7.15 21.11
N CYS A 17 8.43 -7.48 19.90
CA CYS A 17 8.83 -8.70 19.21
C CYS A 17 10.33 -8.69 18.88
N LEU A 18 10.84 -7.57 18.36
CA LEU A 18 12.25 -7.47 18.00
C LEU A 18 13.17 -7.44 19.23
N ASP A 19 12.73 -6.82 20.32
CA ASP A 19 13.44 -6.85 21.60
C ASP A 19 13.55 -8.28 22.18
N HIS A 20 12.43 -9.01 22.11
CA HIS A 20 12.35 -10.37 22.68
C HIS A 20 13.03 -11.44 21.82
N PHE A 21 12.81 -11.42 20.50
CA PHE A 21 13.29 -12.47 19.59
C PHE A 21 14.57 -12.10 18.84
N GLY A 22 14.99 -10.84 18.91
CA GLY A 22 16.14 -10.32 18.18
C GLY A 22 15.85 -10.05 16.70
N LYS A 23 16.86 -9.48 16.03
CA LYS A 23 16.79 -9.04 14.63
C LYS A 23 16.65 -10.16 13.59
N ASP A 24 16.90 -11.41 13.98
CA ASP A 24 16.76 -12.58 13.10
C ASP A 24 15.29 -13.00 12.96
N PHE A 25 14.41 -12.55 13.85
CA PHE A 25 12.98 -12.71 13.70
C PHE A 25 12.43 -11.70 12.70
N ARG A 26 11.98 -12.17 11.54
CA ARG A 26 11.61 -11.35 10.40
C ARG A 26 10.17 -10.87 10.49
N ILE A 27 9.97 -9.56 10.62
CA ILE A 27 8.63 -8.95 10.60
C ILE A 27 8.41 -8.27 9.26
N PHE A 28 7.39 -8.74 8.51
CA PHE A 28 6.91 -8.10 7.29
C PHE A 28 5.68 -7.25 7.60
N VAL A 29 5.74 -5.97 7.24
CA VAL A 29 4.62 -5.04 7.49
C VAL A 29 3.50 -5.27 6.49
N GLY A 30 2.29 -5.44 7.01
CA GLY A 30 1.09 -5.69 6.22
C GLY A 30 0.16 -4.47 6.10
N LEU A 31 0.43 -3.37 6.81
CA LEU A 31 -0.30 -2.11 6.69
C LEU A 31 0.48 -1.10 5.86
N GLU A 32 -0.20 -0.48 4.91
CA GLU A 32 0.37 0.40 3.91
C GLU A 32 1.00 1.65 4.51
N ASP A 33 0.24 2.38 5.30
CA ASP A 33 0.65 3.66 5.91
C ASP A 33 1.65 3.50 7.06
N LEU A 34 1.74 2.32 7.66
CA LEU A 34 2.74 1.99 8.67
C LEU A 34 3.99 1.30 8.11
N SER A 35 4.08 1.14 6.79
CA SER A 35 5.22 0.48 6.14
C SER A 35 6.55 1.12 6.51
N TYR A 36 6.71 2.42 6.29
CA TYR A 36 7.93 3.14 6.63
C TYR A 36 8.18 3.23 8.14
N PRO A 37 7.22 3.65 9.00
CA PRO A 37 7.42 3.72 10.44
C PRO A 37 7.87 2.38 11.06
N MET A 38 7.24 1.28 10.70
CA MET A 38 7.60 -0.03 11.26
C MET A 38 8.95 -0.53 10.76
N MET A 39 9.35 -0.20 9.52
CA MET A 39 10.69 -0.51 9.03
C MET A 39 11.76 0.31 9.76
N THR A 40 11.48 1.54 10.19
CA THR A 40 12.45 2.36 10.94
C THR A 40 12.77 1.81 12.32
N VAL A 41 11.88 1.01 12.92
CA VAL A 41 12.12 0.31 14.18
C VAL A 41 12.62 -1.13 13.99
N GLY A 42 12.85 -1.58 12.74
CA GLY A 42 13.52 -2.85 12.46
C GLY A 42 12.70 -3.92 11.76
N ALA A 43 11.45 -3.63 11.32
CA ALA A 43 10.76 -4.56 10.43
C ALA A 43 11.56 -4.75 9.13
N CYS A 44 11.63 -6.00 8.65
CA CYS A 44 12.57 -6.37 7.59
C CYS A 44 12.08 -6.09 6.16
N GLY A 45 10.79 -5.83 5.97
CA GLY A 45 10.21 -5.60 4.65
C GLY A 45 8.70 -5.51 4.67
N LEU A 46 8.08 -5.59 3.49
CA LEU A 46 6.67 -5.33 3.28
C LEU A 46 5.94 -6.54 2.66
N MET A 47 4.71 -6.77 3.09
CA MET A 47 3.77 -7.71 2.50
C MET A 47 2.39 -7.05 2.47
N ASN A 48 2.24 -6.03 1.64
CA ASN A 48 1.06 -5.15 1.58
C ASN A 48 0.41 -5.12 0.19
N ALA A 49 -0.79 -4.55 0.10
CA ALA A 49 -1.60 -4.58 -1.11
C ALA A 49 -1.09 -3.58 -2.17
N VAL A 50 -0.61 -2.39 -1.78
CA VAL A 50 -0.10 -1.36 -2.72
C VAL A 50 1.09 -1.86 -3.53
N GLY A 51 1.78 -2.91 -3.07
CA GLY A 51 2.79 -3.62 -3.84
C GLY A 51 2.30 -4.13 -5.20
N ASN A 52 1.01 -4.39 -5.36
CA ASN A 52 0.42 -4.77 -6.65
C ASN A 52 0.27 -3.59 -7.63
N LEU A 53 0.24 -2.35 -7.15
CA LEU A 53 0.11 -1.14 -7.97
C LEU A 53 1.46 -0.47 -8.23
N MET A 54 2.30 -0.37 -7.20
CA MET A 54 3.53 0.42 -7.22
C MET A 54 4.74 -0.35 -6.66
N PRO A 55 5.03 -1.58 -7.15
CA PRO A 55 6.07 -2.44 -6.59
C PRO A 55 7.45 -1.78 -6.59
N LYS A 56 7.79 -1.07 -7.67
CA LYS A 56 9.10 -0.41 -7.80
C LYS A 56 9.32 0.68 -6.75
N LYS A 57 8.29 1.49 -6.45
CA LYS A 57 8.40 2.53 -5.42
C LYS A 57 8.55 1.92 -4.02
N LEU A 58 7.76 0.88 -3.73
CA LEU A 58 7.86 0.20 -2.43
C LEU A 58 9.20 -0.50 -2.24
N ALA A 59 9.69 -1.22 -3.24
CA ALA A 59 11.01 -1.84 -3.19
C ALA A 59 12.11 -0.80 -2.93
N ARG A 60 12.06 0.34 -3.65
CA ARG A 60 13.01 1.42 -3.45
C ARG A 60 12.94 2.06 -2.07
N MET A 61 11.74 2.17 -1.48
CA MET A 61 11.58 2.64 -0.10
C MET A 61 12.27 1.68 0.89
N CYS A 62 12.06 0.36 0.74
CA CYS A 62 12.75 -0.65 1.55
C CYS A 62 14.27 -0.54 1.42
N GLU A 63 14.79 -0.44 0.17
CA GLU A 63 16.22 -0.30 -0.07
C GLU A 63 16.81 0.94 0.61
N PHE A 64 16.09 2.06 0.61
CA PHE A 64 16.55 3.27 1.28
C PHE A 64 16.60 3.10 2.80
N VAL A 65 15.60 2.43 3.40
CA VAL A 65 15.62 2.11 4.84
C VAL A 65 16.81 1.22 5.16
N TRP A 66 17.03 0.14 4.41
CA TRP A 66 18.15 -0.79 4.64
C TRP A 66 19.52 -0.12 4.48
N LYS A 67 19.61 0.89 3.61
CA LYS A 67 20.85 1.67 3.42
C LYS A 67 20.98 2.86 4.39
N GLY A 68 20.06 3.02 5.33
CA GLY A 68 20.07 4.15 6.28
C GLY A 68 19.68 5.51 5.67
N ASN A 69 19.22 5.56 4.40
CA ASN A 69 18.78 6.80 3.76
C ASN A 69 17.32 7.13 4.11
N MET A 70 17.10 7.46 5.38
CA MET A 70 15.76 7.69 5.94
C MET A 70 15.02 8.84 5.26
N LYS A 71 15.73 9.91 4.86
CA LYS A 71 15.13 11.06 4.17
C LYS A 71 14.55 10.67 2.81
N ALA A 72 15.24 9.84 2.05
CA ALA A 72 14.73 9.36 0.76
C ALA A 72 13.58 8.36 0.92
N ALA A 73 13.64 7.49 1.92
CA ALA A 73 12.55 6.56 2.26
C ALA A 73 11.28 7.32 2.69
N GLN A 74 11.43 8.32 3.57
CA GLN A 74 10.33 9.18 4.03
C GLN A 74 9.65 9.92 2.87
N LYS A 75 10.43 10.41 1.91
CA LYS A 75 9.87 11.06 0.71
C LYS A 75 8.94 10.10 -0.04
N ILE A 76 9.37 8.85 -0.28
CA ILE A 76 8.53 7.85 -0.95
C ILE A 76 7.29 7.51 -0.11
N HIS A 77 7.42 7.40 1.20
CA HIS A 77 6.30 7.17 2.11
C HIS A 77 5.18 8.21 1.90
N TYR A 78 5.53 9.51 1.86
CA TYR A 78 4.54 10.56 1.64
C TYR A 78 4.02 10.62 0.20
N GLU A 79 4.83 10.28 -0.80
CA GLU A 79 4.36 10.13 -2.18
C GLU A 79 3.31 9.01 -2.34
N LEU A 80 3.36 7.99 -1.49
CA LEU A 80 2.44 6.86 -1.50
C LEU A 80 1.26 7.03 -0.53
N PHE A 81 1.28 8.04 0.33
CA PHE A 81 0.38 8.13 1.48
C PHE A 81 -1.10 8.07 1.09
N GLU A 82 -1.52 8.83 0.08
CA GLU A 82 -2.92 8.84 -0.36
C GLU A 82 -3.35 7.48 -0.96
N ILE A 83 -2.51 6.85 -1.77
CA ILE A 83 -2.84 5.56 -2.36
C ILE A 83 -2.82 4.44 -1.31
N ASN A 84 -1.97 4.55 -0.30
CA ASN A 84 -1.96 3.65 0.85
C ASN A 84 -3.30 3.69 1.59
N GLN A 85 -3.80 4.88 1.88
CA GLN A 85 -5.10 5.05 2.52
C GLN A 85 -6.26 4.59 1.65
N ALA A 86 -6.15 4.76 0.33
CA ALA A 86 -7.21 4.39 -0.61
C ALA A 86 -7.51 2.88 -0.63
N VAL A 87 -6.57 2.03 -0.23
CA VAL A 87 -6.79 0.58 -0.07
C VAL A 87 -7.89 0.29 0.95
N PHE A 88 -8.08 1.18 1.93
CA PHE A 88 -9.02 1.04 3.04
C PHE A 88 -10.23 1.99 2.94
N TYR A 89 -10.50 2.57 1.76
CA TYR A 89 -11.72 3.34 1.54
C TYR A 89 -12.99 2.48 1.56
N ASP A 90 -12.83 1.18 1.47
CA ASP A 90 -13.80 0.11 1.71
C ASP A 90 -13.02 -1.14 2.15
N THR A 91 -13.74 -2.22 2.47
CA THR A 91 -13.12 -3.50 2.81
C THR A 91 -12.14 -3.96 1.74
N ASN A 92 -10.87 -4.15 2.13
CA ASN A 92 -9.88 -4.76 1.24
C ASN A 92 -10.30 -6.23 0.96
N PRO A 93 -10.32 -6.69 -0.31
CA PRO A 93 -9.63 -6.15 -1.49
C PRO A 93 -10.51 -5.34 -2.46
N ILE A 94 -11.66 -4.80 -2.08
CA ILE A 94 -12.59 -4.13 -3.01
C ILE A 94 -11.91 -2.93 -3.72
N PRO A 95 -11.34 -1.93 -3.01
CA PRO A 95 -10.66 -0.81 -3.67
C PRO A 95 -9.45 -1.27 -4.50
N MET A 96 -8.67 -2.21 -3.95
CA MET A 96 -7.47 -2.70 -4.61
C MET A 96 -7.76 -3.36 -5.95
N LYS A 97 -8.75 -4.26 -6.01
CA LYS A 97 -9.13 -4.97 -7.24
C LYS A 97 -9.67 -4.00 -8.30
N TYR A 98 -10.45 -3.00 -7.88
CA TYR A 98 -10.87 -1.93 -8.78
C TYR A 98 -9.67 -1.20 -9.39
N MET A 99 -8.74 -0.74 -8.56
CA MET A 99 -7.56 -0.03 -9.02
C MET A 99 -6.69 -0.89 -9.94
N MET A 100 -6.48 -2.16 -9.61
CA MET A 100 -5.75 -3.11 -10.47
C MET A 100 -6.42 -3.31 -11.83
N LYS A 101 -7.75 -3.47 -11.85
CA LYS A 101 -8.52 -3.55 -13.11
C LYS A 101 -8.39 -2.26 -13.91
N LYS A 102 -8.48 -1.11 -13.25
CA LYS A 102 -8.36 0.20 -13.89
C LYS A 102 -7.00 0.43 -14.55
N LEU A 103 -5.95 -0.13 -13.97
CA LEU A 103 -4.58 -0.08 -14.50
C LEU A 103 -4.27 -1.19 -15.51
N GLY A 104 -5.22 -2.07 -15.81
CA GLY A 104 -5.00 -3.20 -16.72
C GLY A 104 -4.15 -4.33 -16.16
N ILE A 105 -3.88 -4.33 -14.86
CA ILE A 105 -3.15 -5.42 -14.15
C ILE A 105 -4.05 -6.64 -14.03
N MET A 106 -5.35 -6.44 -13.86
CA MET A 106 -6.38 -7.49 -13.86
C MET A 106 -7.37 -7.26 -15.01
N PRO A 107 -7.80 -8.33 -15.71
CA PRO A 107 -8.75 -8.19 -16.82
C PRO A 107 -10.16 -7.84 -16.33
N LYS A 108 -10.55 -8.29 -15.15
CA LYS A 108 -11.90 -8.14 -14.57
C LYS A 108 -11.84 -7.72 -13.11
N ASN A 109 -12.91 -7.04 -12.64
CA ASN A 109 -13.14 -6.69 -11.24
C ASN A 109 -14.12 -7.67 -10.61
N GLU A 110 -13.74 -8.95 -10.55
CA GLU A 110 -14.56 -10.02 -10.00
C GLU A 110 -14.29 -10.22 -8.52
N HIS A 111 -15.34 -10.49 -7.76
CA HIS A 111 -15.28 -10.80 -6.34
C HIS A 111 -16.05 -12.08 -6.04
N ARG A 112 -15.59 -12.82 -5.05
CA ARG A 112 -16.36 -13.94 -4.46
C ARG A 112 -17.19 -13.40 -3.31
N LEU A 113 -18.41 -13.93 -3.16
CA LEU A 113 -19.26 -13.58 -2.02
C LEU A 113 -18.52 -13.85 -0.69
N PRO A 114 -18.75 -13.01 0.32
CA PRO A 114 -19.74 -11.91 0.39
C PRO A 114 -19.25 -10.58 -0.23
N MET A 115 -18.05 -10.51 -0.78
CA MET A 115 -17.51 -9.29 -1.39
C MET A 115 -18.23 -8.93 -2.69
N MET A 116 -18.50 -7.64 -2.87
CA MET A 116 -19.11 -7.08 -4.08
C MET A 116 -18.14 -6.09 -4.74
N PRO A 117 -18.26 -5.86 -6.06
CA PRO A 117 -17.46 -4.82 -6.72
C PRO A 117 -17.70 -3.43 -6.11
N ALA A 118 -16.68 -2.56 -6.21
CA ALA A 118 -16.78 -1.18 -5.74
C ALA A 118 -17.99 -0.45 -6.32
N PRO A 119 -18.82 0.21 -5.48
CA PRO A 119 -19.92 1.04 -5.96
C PRO A 119 -19.38 2.29 -6.71
N LYS A 120 -20.25 2.94 -7.49
CA LYS A 120 -19.85 3.99 -8.44
C LYS A 120 -19.20 5.23 -7.81
N ASP A 121 -19.64 5.61 -6.65
CA ASP A 121 -19.05 6.70 -5.87
C ASP A 121 -17.63 6.36 -5.40
N LEU A 122 -17.41 5.14 -4.90
CA LEU A 122 -16.08 4.65 -4.55
C LEU A 122 -15.17 4.57 -5.79
N GLU A 123 -15.66 4.04 -6.93
CA GLU A 123 -14.90 4.02 -8.18
C GLU A 123 -14.43 5.43 -8.58
N ASN A 124 -15.33 6.43 -8.51
CA ASN A 124 -14.99 7.82 -8.85
C ASN A 124 -13.92 8.39 -7.90
N ARG A 125 -14.01 8.09 -6.60
CA ARG A 125 -13.02 8.50 -5.60
C ARG A 125 -11.66 7.86 -5.87
N LEU A 126 -11.62 6.56 -6.17
CA LEU A 126 -10.39 5.83 -6.52
C LEU A 126 -9.77 6.31 -7.84
N ASP A 127 -10.59 6.64 -8.85
CA ASP A 127 -10.11 7.27 -10.08
C ASP A 127 -9.41 8.61 -9.80
N GLY A 128 -9.92 9.39 -8.84
CA GLY A 128 -9.27 10.62 -8.37
C GLY A 128 -7.88 10.35 -7.78
N VAL A 129 -7.76 9.36 -6.90
CA VAL A 129 -6.49 8.93 -6.31
C VAL A 129 -5.49 8.49 -7.39
N LEU A 130 -5.90 7.62 -8.30
CA LEU A 130 -5.04 7.13 -9.39
C LEU A 130 -4.54 8.26 -10.30
N LYS A 131 -5.37 9.29 -10.55
CA LYS A 131 -4.97 10.49 -11.32
C LYS A 131 -3.92 11.31 -10.58
N ARG A 132 -4.12 11.60 -9.28
CA ARG A 132 -3.15 12.36 -8.48
C ARG A 132 -1.84 11.60 -8.29
N ALA A 133 -1.90 10.28 -8.20
CA ALA A 133 -0.72 9.42 -8.18
C ALA A 133 -0.01 9.32 -9.55
N GLY A 134 -0.55 9.92 -10.62
CA GLY A 134 0.01 9.88 -11.98
C GLY A 134 -0.11 8.53 -12.67
N LEU A 135 -0.96 7.64 -12.17
CA LEU A 135 -1.11 6.27 -12.69
C LEU A 135 -2.10 6.18 -13.87
N ILE A 136 -3.02 7.12 -13.97
CA ILE A 136 -3.93 7.26 -15.12
C ILE A 136 -3.98 8.70 -15.61
N LYS A 137 -4.21 8.88 -16.92
CA LYS A 137 -4.34 10.22 -17.52
C LYS A 137 -5.66 10.88 -17.11
N PRO A 138 -5.71 12.22 -16.90
CA PRO A 138 -6.96 12.95 -16.76
C PRO A 138 -7.84 12.72 -17.99
N ARG A 139 -9.16 12.53 -17.80
CA ARG A 139 -10.08 12.58 -18.94
C ARG A 139 -9.99 13.95 -19.59
N PRO A 140 -9.84 14.04 -20.94
CA PRO A 140 -9.91 15.32 -21.61
C PRO A 140 -11.27 15.99 -21.27
N ARG A 141 -11.24 17.27 -20.88
CA ARG A 141 -12.48 18.03 -20.70
C ARG A 141 -13.28 17.97 -22.01
N ARG A 142 -14.51 17.45 -21.97
CA ARG A 142 -15.44 17.65 -23.10
C ARG A 142 -15.56 19.16 -23.29
N LYS A 143 -15.16 19.67 -24.45
CA LYS A 143 -15.49 21.03 -24.86
C LYS A 143 -17.03 21.07 -24.93
N SER A 144 -17.62 21.88 -24.06
CA SER A 144 -19.05 22.25 -24.24
C SER A 144 -19.16 22.98 -25.55
N SER A 145 -19.82 22.35 -26.49
CA SER A 145 -20.31 22.99 -27.73
C SER A 145 -21.50 23.84 -27.38
#